data_df7578f83ffa12d01f3fd44e58e83181
#
_entry.id   df7578f83ffa12d01f3fd44e58e83181
#
_cell.length_a   1.000
_cell.length_b   1.000
_cell.length_c   1.000
_cell.angle_alpha   90.00
_cell.angle_beta   90.00
_cell.angle_gamma   90.00
#
_symmetry.space_group_name_H-M   'P 1'
#
loop_
_entity.id
_entity.type
_entity.pdbx_description
1 polymer ?
#
loop_
_entity_poly.entity_id
_entity_poly.type
_entity_poly.pdbx_seq_one_letter_code
_entity_poly.pdbx_strand_id
1 'polypeptide(L)'
;SLVTDHDLNILAEGPCLAIHQSDEILARMDAWNQKHHNASGLVGRVRKSKITHEEASRQTLEFIKQYCPNNTAPLCGNSIAQDRKFLSKYMKELHEYIHYRSVDVTSIKELVRRWYPDGPKLPRKSESHMALVDVRESLKELIFYRKEYFASNGLTNPKVFSGQEKSHG
;
A
#
# COMPACT_ATOMS: atom_id res chain seq x y z
N SER A 1 -0.50 6.20 7.39
CA SER A 1 -1.74 5.71 6.74
C SER A 1 -2.53 6.85 6.13
N LEU A 2 -3.38 6.53 5.14
CA LEU A 2 -4.40 7.43 4.56
C LEU A 2 -5.74 6.70 4.60
N VAL A 3 -6.83 7.47 4.72
CA VAL A 3 -8.19 6.98 4.47
C VAL A 3 -8.73 7.70 3.23
N THR A 4 -9.32 6.94 2.31
CA THR A 4 -9.94 7.47 1.10
C THR A 4 -11.39 7.03 1.00
N ASP A 5 -12.17 7.76 0.20
CA ASP A 5 -13.46 7.28 -0.28
C ASP A 5 -13.32 6.26 -1.43
N HIS A 6 -14.44 5.80 -1.99
CA HIS A 6 -14.46 4.88 -3.13
C HIS A 6 -13.94 5.51 -4.43
N ASP A 7 -13.88 6.82 -4.50
CA ASP A 7 -13.34 7.57 -5.64
C ASP A 7 -11.86 7.88 -5.50
N LEU A 8 -11.23 7.37 -4.44
CA LEU A 8 -9.83 7.56 -4.09
C LEU A 8 -9.48 9.01 -3.66
N ASN A 9 -10.47 9.82 -3.28
CA ASN A 9 -10.23 11.10 -2.64
C ASN A 9 -9.76 10.88 -1.22
N ILE A 10 -8.70 11.60 -0.82
CA ILE A 10 -8.19 11.52 0.56
C ILE A 10 -9.18 12.19 1.50
N LEU A 11 -9.75 11.42 2.42
CA LEU A 11 -10.61 11.91 3.49
C LEU A 11 -9.80 12.37 4.70
N ALA A 12 -8.74 11.65 5.04
CA ALA A 12 -7.89 11.97 6.17
C ALA A 12 -6.49 11.34 6.07
N GLU A 13 -5.53 11.97 6.74
CA GLU A 13 -4.19 11.45 6.96
C GLU A 13 -4.02 11.01 8.41
N GLY A 14 -3.60 9.78 8.60
CA GLY A 14 -3.33 9.22 9.91
C GLY A 14 -1.94 9.55 10.43
N PRO A 15 -1.63 9.12 11.64
CA PRO A 15 -0.37 9.41 12.28
C PRO A 15 0.82 8.87 11.47
N CYS A 16 1.90 9.65 11.46
CA CYS A 16 3.19 9.29 10.89
C CYS A 16 4.19 9.09 12.03
N LEU A 17 4.31 7.86 12.48
CA LEU A 17 5.05 7.48 13.69
C LEU A 17 6.35 6.76 13.33
N ALA A 18 7.41 7.03 14.08
CA ALA A 18 8.60 6.20 14.11
C ALA A 18 8.53 5.33 15.37
N ILE A 19 8.49 4.01 15.18
CA ILE A 19 8.45 3.06 16.29
C ILE A 19 9.87 2.87 16.82
N HIS A 20 10.06 2.98 18.13
CA HIS A 20 11.36 2.82 18.77
C HIS A 20 11.93 1.43 18.53
N GLN A 21 13.25 1.36 18.24
CA GLN A 21 14.02 0.14 18.18
C GLN A 21 15.35 0.34 18.89
N SER A 22 15.83 -0.73 19.52
CA SER A 22 17.14 -0.72 20.17
C SER A 22 18.28 -0.63 19.16
N ASP A 23 19.44 -0.13 19.61
CA ASP A 23 20.63 -0.07 18.77
C ASP A 23 21.09 -1.44 18.30
N GLU A 24 20.86 -2.49 19.10
CA GLU A 24 21.14 -3.89 18.71
C GLU A 24 20.31 -4.32 17.49
N ILE A 25 19.03 -3.96 17.44
CA ILE A 25 18.15 -4.28 16.29
C ILE A 25 18.58 -3.46 15.08
N LEU A 26 18.87 -2.17 15.26
CA LEU A 26 19.32 -1.29 14.19
C LEU A 26 20.66 -1.74 13.59
N ALA A 27 21.56 -2.31 14.42
CA ALA A 27 22.83 -2.84 13.96
C ALA A 27 22.70 -4.11 13.09
N ARG A 28 21.58 -4.84 13.18
CA ARG A 28 21.32 -6.04 12.35
C ARG A 28 20.86 -5.72 10.93
N MET A 29 20.61 -4.46 10.62
CA MET A 29 20.26 -4.06 9.24
C MET A 29 21.44 -4.35 8.31
N ASP A 30 21.13 -4.83 7.10
CA ASP A 30 22.13 -4.98 6.05
C ASP A 30 22.68 -3.61 5.59
N ALA A 31 23.78 -3.63 4.84
CA ALA A 31 24.48 -2.42 4.40
C ALA A 31 23.60 -1.49 3.55
N TRP A 32 22.70 -2.06 2.74
CA TRP A 32 21.77 -1.28 1.92
C TRP A 32 20.76 -0.52 2.80
N ASN A 33 20.11 -1.22 3.74
CA ASN A 33 19.17 -0.64 4.68
C ASN A 33 19.82 0.41 5.58
N GLN A 34 21.03 0.13 6.10
CA GLN A 34 21.77 1.10 6.90
C GLN A 34 22.04 2.38 6.11
N LYS A 35 22.54 2.28 4.88
CA LYS A 35 22.83 3.44 4.03
C LYS A 35 21.57 4.27 3.78
N HIS A 36 20.49 3.65 3.33
CA HIS A 36 19.27 4.36 2.90
C HIS A 36 18.50 4.94 4.09
N HIS A 37 18.36 4.21 5.18
CA HIS A 37 17.64 4.68 6.36
C HIS A 37 18.41 5.73 7.19
N ASN A 38 19.74 5.72 7.15
CA ASN A 38 20.53 6.82 7.69
C ASN A 38 20.40 8.08 6.82
N ALA A 39 20.49 7.95 5.50
CA ALA A 39 20.35 9.07 4.57
C ALA A 39 18.97 9.74 4.66
N SER A 40 17.89 8.97 4.86
CA SER A 40 16.52 9.50 5.05
C SER A 40 16.28 10.05 6.48
N GLY A 41 17.22 9.93 7.39
CA GLY A 41 17.07 10.30 8.80
C GLY A 41 16.14 9.39 9.61
N LEU A 42 15.67 8.27 9.04
CA LEU A 42 14.77 7.35 9.73
C LEU A 42 15.41 6.75 10.98
N VAL A 43 16.67 6.31 10.90
CA VAL A 43 17.41 5.74 12.05
C VAL A 43 17.45 6.71 13.22
N GLY A 44 17.74 7.98 12.96
CA GLY A 44 17.76 9.01 13.99
C GLY A 44 16.39 9.23 14.65
N ARG A 45 15.30 9.20 13.86
CA ARG A 45 13.93 9.29 14.37
C ARG A 45 13.55 8.09 15.21
N VAL A 46 13.88 6.87 14.77
CA VAL A 46 13.61 5.61 15.46
C VAL A 46 14.33 5.57 16.81
N ARG A 47 15.60 5.97 16.88
CA ARG A 47 16.37 6.04 18.14
C ARG A 47 15.78 7.02 19.14
N LYS A 48 15.35 8.20 18.68
CA LYS A 48 14.78 9.27 19.52
C LYS A 48 13.34 9.01 19.92
N SER A 49 12.64 8.13 19.21
CA SER A 49 11.25 7.82 19.48
C SER A 49 11.10 7.10 20.81
N LYS A 50 9.96 7.33 21.45
CA LYS A 50 9.48 6.57 22.62
C LYS A 50 8.23 5.76 22.29
N ILE A 51 7.79 5.79 21.02
CA ILE A 51 6.58 5.09 20.57
C ILE A 51 6.87 3.61 20.46
N THR A 52 6.09 2.79 21.17
CA THR A 52 6.11 1.33 21.06
C THR A 52 5.22 0.84 19.93
N HIS A 53 5.28 -0.46 19.63
CA HIS A 53 4.36 -1.08 18.65
C HIS A 53 2.90 -0.96 19.11
N GLU A 54 2.64 -1.17 20.40
CA GLU A 54 1.32 -1.08 21.02
C GLU A 54 0.76 0.34 20.89
N GLU A 55 1.58 1.34 21.23
CA GLU A 55 1.16 2.73 21.13
C GLU A 55 0.90 3.16 19.68
N ALA A 56 1.76 2.74 18.74
CA ALA A 56 1.55 2.98 17.31
C ALA A 56 0.28 2.29 16.79
N SER A 57 0.02 1.06 17.24
CA SER A 57 -1.21 0.31 16.92
C SER A 57 -2.44 1.04 17.43
N ARG A 58 -2.43 1.44 18.70
CA ARG A 58 -3.53 2.16 19.34
C ARG A 58 -3.85 3.48 18.62
N GLN A 59 -2.86 4.33 18.39
CA GLN A 59 -3.06 5.62 17.70
C GLN A 59 -3.60 5.43 16.28
N THR A 60 -3.08 4.43 15.56
CA THR A 60 -3.53 4.15 14.20
C THR A 60 -4.96 3.60 14.20
N LEU A 61 -5.29 2.72 15.13
CA LEU A 61 -6.63 2.16 15.26
C LEU A 61 -7.66 3.23 15.65
N GLU A 62 -7.34 4.10 16.59
CA GLU A 62 -8.20 5.23 16.99
C GLU A 62 -8.47 6.19 15.83
N PHE A 63 -7.45 6.45 15.02
CA PHE A 63 -7.62 7.24 13.80
C PHE A 63 -8.55 6.54 12.79
N ILE A 64 -8.33 5.26 12.50
CA ILE A 64 -9.13 4.52 11.52
C ILE A 64 -10.60 4.41 11.96
N LYS A 65 -10.87 4.20 13.25
CA LYS A 65 -12.22 4.14 13.81
C LYS A 65 -13.08 5.38 13.54
N GLN A 66 -12.46 6.54 13.32
CA GLN A 66 -13.19 7.78 13.03
C GLN A 66 -13.80 7.80 11.63
N TYR A 67 -13.25 7.01 10.70
CA TYR A 67 -13.59 7.06 9.27
C TYR A 67 -14.13 5.74 8.73
N CYS A 68 -13.74 4.64 9.33
CA CYS A 68 -14.05 3.30 8.84
C CYS A 68 -14.74 2.47 9.92
N PRO A 69 -15.97 2.00 9.72
CA PRO A 69 -16.57 1.01 10.59
C PRO A 69 -15.75 -0.28 10.63
N ASN A 70 -15.90 -1.05 11.71
CA ASN A 70 -15.19 -2.31 11.89
C ASN A 70 -15.44 -3.27 10.72
N ASN A 71 -14.37 -3.88 10.22
CA ASN A 71 -14.39 -4.91 9.18
C ASN A 71 -15.01 -4.46 7.84
N THR A 72 -14.93 -3.17 7.50
CA THR A 72 -15.50 -2.64 6.25
C THR A 72 -14.44 -2.21 5.24
N ALA A 73 -13.36 -1.59 5.69
CA ALA A 73 -12.33 -1.01 4.82
C ALA A 73 -11.21 -2.03 4.53
N PRO A 74 -10.96 -2.38 3.25
CA PRO A 74 -9.82 -3.22 2.90
C PRO A 74 -8.50 -2.47 3.04
N LEU A 75 -7.44 -3.18 3.39
CA LEU A 75 -6.08 -2.64 3.33
C LEU A 75 -5.65 -2.50 1.87
N CYS A 76 -5.11 -1.34 1.49
CA CYS A 76 -4.70 -1.04 0.12
C CYS A 76 -3.26 -0.53 0.07
N GLY A 77 -2.50 -0.95 -0.94
CA GLY A 77 -1.13 -0.48 -1.17
C GLY A 77 -0.33 -1.41 -2.09
N ASN A 78 0.92 -1.04 -2.35
CA ASN A 78 1.84 -1.88 -3.13
C ASN A 78 2.38 -3.02 -2.28
N SER A 79 2.33 -4.26 -2.81
CA SER A 79 2.80 -5.48 -2.13
C SER A 79 2.19 -5.64 -0.73
N ILE A 80 0.94 -5.29 -0.60
CA ILE A 80 0.21 -5.10 0.67
C ILE A 80 0.17 -6.36 1.56
N ALA A 81 0.44 -7.51 1.00
CA ALA A 81 0.55 -8.75 1.76
C ALA A 81 1.69 -8.70 2.79
N GLN A 82 2.76 -7.93 2.53
CA GLN A 82 3.85 -7.76 3.50
C GLN A 82 3.39 -6.93 4.70
N ASP A 83 2.72 -5.80 4.43
CA ASP A 83 2.15 -4.97 5.50
C ASP A 83 1.18 -5.77 6.36
N ARG A 84 0.31 -6.58 5.74
CA ARG A 84 -0.64 -7.44 6.45
C ARG A 84 0.07 -8.46 7.36
N LYS A 85 1.19 -9.04 6.95
CA LYS A 85 2.01 -9.93 7.80
C LYS A 85 2.56 -9.19 9.02
N PHE A 86 3.04 -7.95 8.83
CA PHE A 86 3.52 -7.14 9.95
C PHE A 86 2.39 -6.77 10.91
N LEU A 87 1.24 -6.34 10.39
CA LEU A 87 0.06 -6.01 11.21
C LEU A 87 -0.40 -7.21 12.02
N SER A 88 -0.54 -8.39 11.40
CA SER A 88 -0.98 -9.61 12.10
C SER A 88 -0.02 -10.04 13.21
N LYS A 89 1.27 -9.76 13.06
CA LYS A 89 2.30 -10.15 14.03
C LYS A 89 2.46 -9.13 15.16
N TYR A 90 2.40 -7.85 14.86
CA TYR A 90 2.82 -6.79 15.80
C TYR A 90 1.69 -5.84 16.20
N MET A 91 0.55 -5.82 15.47
CA MET A 91 -0.58 -4.91 15.67
C MET A 91 -1.90 -5.65 15.50
N LYS A 92 -2.10 -6.69 16.31
CA LYS A 92 -3.18 -7.66 16.15
C LYS A 92 -4.57 -7.01 16.13
N GLU A 93 -4.87 -6.12 17.07
CA GLU A 93 -6.18 -5.43 17.15
C GLU A 93 -6.45 -4.60 15.87
N LEU A 94 -5.44 -3.89 15.38
CA LEU A 94 -5.55 -3.14 14.12
C LEU A 94 -5.78 -4.09 12.94
N HIS A 95 -5.06 -5.21 12.91
CA HIS A 95 -5.23 -6.22 11.86
C HIS A 95 -6.63 -6.82 11.85
N GLU A 96 -7.21 -7.12 13.00
CA GLU A 96 -8.55 -7.68 13.14
C GLU A 96 -9.66 -6.66 12.86
N TYR A 97 -9.40 -5.38 13.07
CA TYR A 97 -10.34 -4.31 12.78
C TYR A 97 -10.50 -4.05 11.28
N ILE A 98 -9.43 -4.18 10.51
CA ILE A 98 -9.43 -3.96 9.06
C ILE A 98 -10.06 -5.16 8.35
N HIS A 99 -10.83 -4.92 7.29
CA HIS A 99 -11.44 -5.99 6.51
C HIS A 99 -10.39 -7.00 6.02
N TYR A 100 -10.72 -8.29 6.00
CA TYR A 100 -9.78 -9.36 5.64
C TYR A 100 -9.29 -9.30 4.18
N ARG A 101 -10.07 -8.72 3.28
CA ARG A 101 -9.65 -8.50 1.88
C ARG A 101 -8.62 -7.38 1.78
N SER A 102 -7.85 -7.42 0.69
CA SER A 102 -6.86 -6.39 0.36
C SER A 102 -6.99 -5.97 -1.08
N VAL A 103 -6.60 -4.72 -1.36
CA VAL A 103 -6.41 -4.22 -2.71
C VAL A 103 -4.90 -4.06 -2.92
N ASP A 104 -4.29 -4.99 -3.64
CA ASP A 104 -2.87 -4.95 -3.95
C ASP A 104 -2.63 -4.24 -5.27
N VAL A 105 -2.11 -3.02 -5.21
CA VAL A 105 -1.80 -2.19 -6.37
C VAL A 105 -0.73 -2.83 -7.25
N THR A 106 0.21 -3.58 -6.65
CA THR A 106 1.22 -4.33 -7.40
C THR A 106 0.59 -5.39 -8.29
N SER A 107 -0.47 -6.05 -7.84
CA SER A 107 -1.20 -7.04 -8.66
C SER A 107 -1.82 -6.38 -9.90
N ILE A 108 -2.44 -5.21 -9.74
CA ILE A 108 -2.98 -4.43 -10.86
C ILE A 108 -1.87 -4.06 -11.84
N LYS A 109 -0.76 -3.53 -11.35
CA LYS A 109 0.43 -3.21 -12.15
C LYS A 109 0.93 -4.39 -12.96
N GLU A 110 1.03 -5.57 -12.35
CA GLU A 110 1.50 -6.77 -13.02
C GLU A 110 0.54 -7.23 -14.13
N LEU A 111 -0.78 -7.08 -13.94
CA LEU A 111 -1.78 -7.38 -14.96
C LEU A 111 -1.71 -6.37 -16.11
N VAL A 112 -1.66 -5.07 -15.80
CA VAL A 112 -1.54 -4.01 -16.80
C VAL A 112 -0.28 -4.21 -17.66
N ARG A 113 0.87 -4.51 -17.04
CA ARG A 113 2.12 -4.73 -17.76
C ARG A 113 2.03 -5.90 -18.76
N ARG A 114 1.26 -6.93 -18.44
CA ARG A 114 1.10 -8.14 -19.29
C ARG A 114 0.05 -7.95 -20.37
N TRP A 115 -1.06 -7.32 -20.03
CA TRP A 115 -2.21 -7.20 -20.92
C TRP A 115 -2.16 -5.98 -21.83
N TYR A 116 -1.44 -4.93 -21.38
CA TYR A 116 -1.31 -3.65 -22.09
C TYR A 116 0.15 -3.20 -22.20
N PRO A 117 1.04 -3.96 -22.87
CA PRO A 117 2.48 -3.66 -22.89
C PRO A 117 2.82 -2.31 -23.51
N ASP A 118 2.00 -1.87 -24.46
CA ASP A 118 2.14 -0.57 -25.17
C ASP A 118 1.22 0.53 -24.61
N GLY A 119 0.51 0.25 -23.52
CA GLY A 119 -0.39 1.20 -22.89
C GLY A 119 0.33 2.34 -22.16
N PRO A 120 -0.43 3.35 -21.69
CA PRO A 120 0.09 4.46 -20.90
C PRO A 120 0.96 3.98 -19.73
N LYS A 121 2.09 4.66 -19.50
CA LYS A 121 3.03 4.30 -18.42
C LYS A 121 3.00 5.35 -17.33
N LEU A 122 3.03 4.88 -16.09
CA LEU A 122 3.14 5.76 -14.93
C LEU A 122 4.47 6.51 -14.98
N PRO A 123 4.50 7.83 -14.73
CA PRO A 123 5.75 8.58 -14.55
C PRO A 123 6.62 7.96 -13.45
N ARG A 124 7.95 8.11 -13.57
CA ARG A 124 8.89 7.58 -12.57
C ARG A 124 8.57 8.14 -11.18
N LYS A 125 8.62 7.28 -10.18
CA LYS A 125 8.46 7.67 -8.76
C LYS A 125 9.63 8.53 -8.30
N SER A 126 9.37 9.41 -7.32
CA SER A 126 10.43 10.08 -6.58
C SER A 126 11.17 9.07 -5.69
N GLU A 127 12.47 9.25 -5.51
CA GLU A 127 13.30 8.35 -4.68
C GLU A 127 13.18 8.64 -3.16
N SER A 128 12.05 9.19 -2.73
CA SER A 128 11.81 9.49 -1.32
C SER A 128 11.28 8.24 -0.61
N HIS A 129 12.06 7.65 0.27
CA HIS A 129 11.69 6.49 1.09
C HIS A 129 11.05 6.88 2.43
N MET A 130 10.16 7.86 2.41
CA MET A 130 9.35 8.20 3.58
C MET A 130 7.99 7.52 3.50
N ALA A 131 7.59 6.79 4.54
CA ALA A 131 6.39 5.96 4.55
C ALA A 131 5.11 6.66 4.08
N LEU A 132 4.89 7.93 4.44
CA LEU A 132 3.71 8.68 3.98
C LEU A 132 3.80 9.04 2.49
N VAL A 133 5.02 9.31 1.99
CA VAL A 133 5.25 9.55 0.56
C VAL A 133 4.97 8.27 -0.22
N ASP A 134 5.45 7.12 0.25
CA ASP A 134 5.23 5.83 -0.39
C ASP A 134 3.73 5.46 -0.44
N VAL A 135 2.98 5.76 0.63
CA VAL A 135 1.52 5.57 0.65
C VAL A 135 0.82 6.47 -0.37
N ARG A 136 1.22 7.75 -0.46
CA ARG A 136 0.68 8.68 -1.47
C ARG A 136 1.03 8.27 -2.89
N GLU A 137 2.23 7.76 -3.12
CA GLU A 137 2.66 7.23 -4.41
C GLU A 137 1.84 5.98 -4.80
N SER A 138 1.56 5.08 -3.84
CA SER A 138 0.68 3.92 -4.09
C SER A 138 -0.74 4.35 -4.46
N LEU A 139 -1.26 5.39 -3.81
CA LEU A 139 -2.58 5.95 -4.14
C LEU A 139 -2.58 6.59 -5.54
N LYS A 140 -1.57 7.38 -5.90
CA LYS A 140 -1.42 7.96 -7.24
C LYS A 140 -1.34 6.87 -8.31
N GLU A 141 -0.63 5.79 -8.02
CA GLU A 141 -0.50 4.64 -8.93
C GLU A 141 -1.87 3.97 -9.15
N LEU A 142 -2.67 3.77 -8.09
CA LEU A 142 -4.02 3.22 -8.20
C LEU A 142 -4.96 4.16 -8.96
N ILE A 143 -4.92 5.47 -8.70
CA ILE A 143 -5.69 6.49 -9.45
C ILE A 143 -5.34 6.46 -10.93
N PHE A 144 -4.04 6.36 -11.26
CA PHE A 144 -3.58 6.25 -12.64
C PHE A 144 -4.16 5.01 -13.33
N TYR A 145 -4.07 3.82 -12.70
CA TYR A 145 -4.64 2.61 -13.28
C TYR A 145 -6.15 2.71 -13.44
N ARG A 146 -6.85 3.24 -12.43
CA ARG A 146 -8.30 3.47 -12.52
C ARG A 146 -8.65 4.32 -13.75
N LYS A 147 -7.95 5.43 -13.93
CA LYS A 147 -8.19 6.38 -15.03
C LYS A 147 -7.88 5.77 -16.40
N GLU A 148 -6.71 5.18 -16.56
CA GLU A 148 -6.19 4.77 -17.87
C GLU A 148 -6.70 3.39 -18.31
N TYR A 149 -7.08 2.50 -17.38
CA TYR A 149 -7.39 1.12 -17.69
C TYR A 149 -8.77 0.64 -17.23
N PHE A 150 -9.40 1.28 -16.26
CA PHE A 150 -10.71 0.85 -15.73
C PHE A 150 -11.84 1.84 -15.99
N ALA A 151 -11.59 3.13 -16.07
CA ALA A 151 -12.66 4.14 -15.96
C ALA A 151 -13.23 4.63 -17.28
N SER A 152 -12.64 4.33 -18.42
CA SER A 152 -12.98 5.18 -19.53
C SER A 152 -13.84 4.59 -20.61
N ASN A 153 -14.11 3.36 -20.63
CA ASN A 153 -14.88 2.87 -21.76
C ASN A 153 -15.99 1.98 -21.23
N GLY A 154 -17.13 2.58 -21.09
CA GLY A 154 -18.36 1.80 -20.96
C GLY A 154 -18.27 0.61 -21.88
N LEU A 155 -18.06 -0.56 -21.31
CA LEU A 155 -18.27 -1.90 -21.84
C LEU A 155 -18.10 -2.10 -23.37
N THR A 156 -17.22 -1.37 -24.02
CA THR A 156 -16.75 -1.72 -25.34
C THR A 156 -15.62 -2.72 -25.20
N ASN A 157 -16.05 -3.90 -24.89
CA ASN A 157 -15.48 -5.19 -25.15
C ASN A 157 -14.04 -5.23 -25.68
N PRO A 158 -13.09 -5.73 -24.89
CA PRO A 158 -11.93 -6.33 -25.50
C PRO A 158 -12.41 -7.51 -26.32
N LYS A 159 -11.93 -7.61 -27.53
CA LYS A 159 -12.01 -8.81 -28.38
C LYS A 159 -11.29 -9.97 -27.69
N VAL A 160 -11.93 -10.57 -26.72
CA VAL A 160 -11.42 -11.72 -25.99
C VAL A 160 -12.49 -12.79 -26.09
N PHE A 161 -12.09 -13.92 -26.67
CA PHE A 161 -12.86 -15.10 -27.00
C PHE A 161 -13.57 -15.12 -28.37
N SER A 162 -12.78 -14.92 -29.44
CA SER A 162 -13.03 -15.71 -30.63
C SER A 162 -12.14 -16.97 -30.53
N GLY A 163 -12.40 -17.79 -29.56
CA GLY A 163 -11.89 -19.16 -29.52
C GLY A 163 -12.58 -19.92 -30.65
N GLN A 164 -11.83 -20.28 -31.67
CA GLN A 164 -12.25 -21.23 -32.68
C GLN A 164 -12.52 -22.56 -31.97
N GLU A 165 -13.78 -22.94 -31.84
CA GLU A 165 -14.16 -24.32 -31.67
C GLU A 165 -13.64 -25.08 -32.90
N LYS A 166 -12.53 -25.77 -32.73
CA LYS A 166 -12.14 -26.81 -33.70
C LYS A 166 -13.11 -27.97 -33.49
N SER A 167 -14.11 -28.01 -34.35
CA SER A 167 -14.93 -29.23 -34.56
C SER A 167 -13.98 -30.37 -34.96
N HIS A 168 -13.84 -31.36 -34.13
CA HIS A 168 -13.33 -32.64 -34.50
C HIS A 168 -14.53 -33.44 -35.03
N GLY A 169 -14.58 -33.62 -36.36
CA GLY A 169 -15.35 -34.64 -37.01
C GLY A 169 -14.61 -36.01 -36.91
#